data_7af115d1aa9546f587f39d65cc68d937
#
_entry.id   7af115d1aa9546f587f39d65cc68d937
#
_cell.length_a   1.000
_cell.length_b   1.000
_cell.length_c   1.000
_cell.angle_alpha   90.00
_cell.angle_beta   90.00
_cell.angle_gamma   90.00
#
_symmetry.space_group_name_H-M   'P 1'
#
loop_
_entity.id
_entity.type
_entity.pdbx_description
1 polymer ?
#
loop_
_entity_poly.entity_id
_entity_poly.type
_entity_poly.pdbx_seq_one_letter_code
_entity_poly.pdbx_strand_id
1 'polypeptide(L)'
;KFTFENFVFGPENSLAYRSALKFAMLADTPGTCTSLFIYGKSGLGKTHLLLAIKNELAEKSPEIKVKYANSQAYLDDLMTEFDRQKKSNAPIMQAYHGVDVLIIDDIQNIIGKRASVDYFFQLMDEFIRNNKKVVIAADRAPKDLNMDERLTSRFNAGLLCLVAEPSYEMKYKILQRYYDPRQATTRCWRHTGATAGI
;
A
#
# COMPACT_ATOMS: atom_id res chain seq x y z
N LYS A 1 0.10 -1.23 15.68
CA LYS A 1 0.15 -2.13 14.52
C LYS A 1 -1.00 -1.77 13.58
N PHE A 2 -0.77 -1.67 12.29
CA PHE A 2 -1.82 -1.46 11.29
C PHE A 2 -2.49 -2.80 11.00
N THR A 3 -3.76 -2.93 11.39
CA THR A 3 -4.56 -4.15 11.22
C THR A 3 -5.95 -3.77 10.67
N PHE A 4 -6.67 -4.73 10.12
CA PHE A 4 -8.06 -4.53 9.72
C PHE A 4 -8.97 -4.17 10.90
N GLU A 5 -8.72 -4.73 12.08
CA GLU A 5 -9.48 -4.43 13.29
C GLU A 5 -9.30 -2.99 13.77
N ASN A 6 -8.10 -2.42 13.54
CA ASN A 6 -7.79 -1.04 13.95
C ASN A 6 -8.19 -0.01 12.89
N PHE A 7 -8.61 -0.42 11.71
CA PHE A 7 -9.07 0.47 10.67
C PHE A 7 -10.48 0.96 10.95
N VAL A 8 -10.68 2.27 10.93
CA VAL A 8 -12.03 2.85 11.05
C VAL A 8 -12.65 2.91 9.66
N PHE A 9 -13.69 2.12 9.45
CA PHE A 9 -14.39 2.12 8.17
C PHE A 9 -15.80 2.70 8.27
N GLY A 10 -16.26 3.25 7.16
CA GLY A 10 -17.58 3.82 6.96
C GLY A 10 -17.98 3.72 5.49
N PRO A 11 -19.09 4.30 5.09
CA PRO A 11 -19.54 4.25 3.70
C PRO A 11 -18.47 4.69 2.69
N GLU A 12 -17.65 5.67 3.07
CA GLU A 12 -16.68 6.35 2.20
C GLU A 12 -15.48 5.47 1.81
N ASN A 13 -15.14 4.48 2.65
CA ASN A 13 -14.01 3.59 2.42
C ASN A 13 -14.36 2.09 2.53
N SER A 14 -15.65 1.79 2.66
CA SER A 14 -16.16 0.43 2.86
C SER A 14 -15.74 -0.52 1.74
N LEU A 15 -15.79 -0.07 0.49
CA LEU A 15 -15.37 -0.89 -0.66
C LEU A 15 -13.88 -1.22 -0.59
N ALA A 16 -13.03 -0.23 -0.34
CA ALA A 16 -11.59 -0.42 -0.23
C ALA A 16 -11.23 -1.37 0.92
N TYR A 17 -11.86 -1.19 2.09
CA TYR A 17 -11.68 -2.06 3.24
C TYR A 17 -12.05 -3.51 2.93
N ARG A 18 -13.26 -3.75 2.41
CA ARG A 18 -13.74 -5.10 2.09
C ARG A 18 -12.91 -5.77 1.01
N SER A 19 -12.49 -5.01 0.01
CA SER A 19 -11.64 -5.51 -1.07
C SER A 19 -10.24 -5.88 -0.58
N ALA A 20 -9.66 -5.06 0.29
CA ALA A 20 -8.37 -5.35 0.92
C ALA A 20 -8.44 -6.60 1.80
N LEU A 21 -9.50 -6.73 2.61
CA LEU A 21 -9.72 -7.91 3.45
C LEU A 21 -9.91 -9.18 2.60
N LYS A 22 -10.76 -9.10 1.57
CA LYS A 22 -11.00 -10.22 0.64
C LYS A 22 -9.72 -10.60 -0.11
N PHE A 23 -8.93 -9.62 -0.54
CA PHE A 23 -7.64 -9.87 -1.17
C PHE A 23 -6.71 -10.65 -0.25
N ALA A 24 -6.59 -10.25 1.01
CA ALA A 24 -5.77 -10.97 2.00
C ALA A 24 -6.28 -12.40 2.24
N MET A 25 -7.59 -12.60 2.33
CA MET A 25 -8.20 -13.93 2.53
C MET A 25 -8.02 -14.88 1.34
N LEU A 26 -7.86 -14.35 0.12
CA LEU A 26 -7.73 -15.14 -1.11
C LEU A 26 -6.30 -15.11 -1.68
N ALA A 27 -5.34 -14.67 -0.89
CA ALA A 27 -3.96 -14.50 -1.36
C ALA A 27 -3.30 -15.81 -1.79
N ASP A 28 -3.68 -16.93 -1.17
CA ASP A 28 -3.24 -18.29 -1.48
C ASP A 28 -4.01 -18.96 -2.64
N THR A 29 -5.11 -18.33 -3.10
CA THR A 29 -5.98 -18.92 -4.12
C THR A 29 -5.58 -18.43 -5.52
N PRO A 30 -5.02 -19.29 -6.39
CA PRO A 30 -4.61 -18.91 -7.73
C PRO A 30 -5.77 -18.40 -8.58
N GLY A 31 -5.50 -17.43 -9.44
CA GLY A 31 -6.48 -16.90 -10.41
C GLY A 31 -7.55 -15.99 -9.83
N THR A 32 -7.57 -15.79 -8.51
CA THR A 32 -8.51 -14.86 -7.86
C THR A 32 -7.85 -13.52 -7.58
N CYS A 33 -8.53 -12.42 -7.87
CA CYS A 33 -8.12 -11.05 -7.53
C CYS A 33 -6.59 -10.82 -7.65
N THR A 34 -6.06 -10.86 -8.86
CA THR A 34 -4.62 -10.79 -9.13
C THR A 34 -4.03 -9.41 -8.84
N SER A 35 -4.84 -8.35 -8.94
CA SER A 35 -4.42 -6.99 -8.61
C SER A 35 -5.51 -6.19 -7.90
N LEU A 36 -5.09 -5.44 -6.89
CA LEU A 36 -5.91 -4.49 -6.15
C LEU A 36 -5.25 -3.10 -6.21
N PHE A 37 -5.97 -2.13 -6.72
CA PHE A 37 -5.53 -0.75 -6.80
C PHE A 37 -6.40 0.13 -5.90
N ILE A 38 -5.82 0.68 -4.84
CA ILE A 38 -6.48 1.56 -3.88
C ILE A 38 -6.03 2.99 -4.13
N TYR A 39 -6.98 3.88 -4.38
CA TYR A 39 -6.64 5.28 -4.66
C TYR A 39 -7.51 6.26 -3.88
N GLY A 40 -7.01 7.46 -3.71
CA GLY A 40 -7.66 8.54 -2.99
C GLY A 40 -6.65 9.53 -2.44
N LYS A 41 -7.09 10.71 -2.03
CA LYS A 41 -6.23 11.77 -1.52
C LYS A 41 -5.29 11.29 -0.40
N SER A 42 -4.23 12.03 -0.15
CA SER A 42 -3.30 11.72 0.93
C SER A 42 -3.99 11.75 2.30
N GLY A 43 -3.52 10.92 3.23
CA GLY A 43 -4.03 10.90 4.60
C GLY A 43 -5.34 10.13 4.83
N LEU A 44 -5.90 9.48 3.81
CA LEU A 44 -7.19 8.77 3.91
C LEU A 44 -7.08 7.31 4.38
N GLY A 45 -5.90 6.84 4.77
CA GLY A 45 -5.72 5.50 5.31
C GLY A 45 -5.33 4.41 4.29
N LYS A 46 -4.93 4.77 3.07
CA LYS A 46 -4.47 3.80 2.06
C LYS A 46 -3.31 2.94 2.58
N THR A 47 -2.26 3.59 3.08
CA THR A 47 -1.11 2.90 3.69
C THR A 47 -1.52 1.97 4.83
N HIS A 48 -2.51 2.36 5.63
CA HIS A 48 -3.05 1.48 6.68
C HIS A 48 -3.61 0.19 6.09
N LEU A 49 -4.43 0.28 5.03
CA LEU A 49 -4.99 -0.91 4.37
C LEU A 49 -3.90 -1.80 3.78
N LEU A 50 -2.89 -1.22 3.14
CA LEU A 50 -1.76 -1.97 2.60
C LEU A 50 -0.99 -2.72 3.69
N LEU A 51 -0.69 -2.05 4.78
CA LEU A 51 0.00 -2.65 5.92
C LEU A 51 -0.89 -3.64 6.69
N ALA A 52 -2.21 -3.45 6.69
CA ALA A 52 -3.15 -4.42 7.23
C ALA A 52 -3.12 -5.74 6.42
N ILE A 53 -3.11 -5.66 5.08
CA ILE A 53 -2.94 -6.84 4.22
C ILE A 53 -1.62 -7.56 4.57
N LYS A 54 -0.51 -6.83 4.61
CA LYS A 54 0.81 -7.40 4.96
C LYS A 54 0.80 -8.10 6.30
N ASN A 55 0.24 -7.46 7.32
CA ASN A 55 0.21 -8.00 8.68
C ASN A 55 -0.71 -9.20 8.81
N GLU A 56 -1.85 -9.20 8.12
CA GLU A 56 -2.80 -10.31 8.05
C GLU A 56 -2.16 -11.54 7.42
N LEU A 57 -1.48 -11.36 6.28
CA LEU A 57 -0.78 -12.45 5.59
C LEU A 57 0.37 -13.00 6.43
N ALA A 58 1.14 -12.15 7.09
CA ALA A 58 2.22 -12.59 7.96
C ALA A 58 1.74 -13.41 9.16
N GLU A 59 0.50 -13.18 9.61
CA GLU A 59 -0.08 -13.88 10.75
C GLU A 59 -0.80 -15.17 10.34
N LYS A 60 -1.58 -15.12 9.25
CA LYS A 60 -2.45 -16.24 8.86
C LYS A 60 -1.89 -17.15 7.77
N SER A 61 -0.97 -16.64 6.98
CA SER A 61 -0.39 -17.35 5.82
C SER A 61 1.11 -17.07 5.72
N PRO A 62 1.91 -17.48 6.73
CA PRO A 62 3.34 -17.15 6.79
C PRO A 62 4.18 -17.78 5.67
N GLU A 63 3.63 -18.76 4.96
CA GLU A 63 4.22 -19.36 3.76
C GLU A 63 4.22 -18.41 2.56
N ILE A 64 3.27 -17.45 2.52
CA ILE A 64 3.17 -16.44 1.45
C ILE A 64 4.24 -15.37 1.66
N LYS A 65 5.13 -15.25 0.70
CA LYS A 65 6.18 -14.24 0.73
C LYS A 65 5.65 -12.89 0.27
N VAL A 66 5.51 -11.96 1.22
CA VAL A 66 5.00 -10.61 0.97
C VAL A 66 6.15 -9.61 0.99
N LYS A 67 6.28 -8.82 -0.08
CA LYS A 67 7.14 -7.64 -0.09
C LYS A 67 6.30 -6.38 -0.12
N TYR A 68 6.52 -5.51 0.87
CA TYR A 68 6.02 -4.14 0.89
C TYR A 68 7.15 -3.18 0.54
N ALA A 69 6.89 -2.29 -0.40
CA ALA A 69 7.78 -1.17 -0.73
C ALA A 69 6.96 0.11 -0.89
N ASN A 70 7.38 1.19 -0.25
CA ASN A 70 6.94 2.51 -0.68
C ASN A 70 7.74 2.94 -1.92
N SER A 71 7.36 4.04 -2.53
CA SER A 71 8.01 4.55 -3.74
C SER A 71 9.52 4.74 -3.58
N GLN A 72 9.99 5.20 -2.42
CA GLN A 72 11.42 5.39 -2.18
C GLN A 72 12.16 4.04 -2.11
N ALA A 73 11.65 3.10 -1.34
CA ALA A 73 12.24 1.76 -1.25
C ALA A 73 12.28 1.05 -2.61
N TYR A 74 11.23 1.22 -3.43
CA TYR A 74 11.23 0.70 -4.80
C TYR A 74 12.34 1.33 -5.67
N LEU A 75 12.51 2.65 -5.60
CA LEU A 75 13.56 3.36 -6.34
C LEU A 75 14.96 2.95 -5.88
N ASP A 76 15.16 2.74 -4.59
CA ASP A 76 16.43 2.27 -4.03
C ASP A 76 16.74 0.83 -4.49
N ASP A 77 15.75 -0.05 -4.48
CA ASP A 77 15.85 -1.41 -5.03
C ASP A 77 16.22 -1.38 -6.52
N LEU A 78 15.58 -0.46 -7.29
CA LEU A 78 15.84 -0.29 -8.72
C LEU A 78 17.28 0.21 -8.99
N MET A 79 17.77 1.17 -8.23
CA MET A 79 19.15 1.67 -8.37
C MET A 79 20.18 0.58 -8.05
N THR A 80 19.94 -0.20 -6.99
CA THR A 80 20.77 -1.36 -6.64
C THR A 80 20.77 -2.39 -7.77
N GLU A 81 19.64 -2.62 -8.41
CA GLU A 81 19.52 -3.56 -9.52
C GLU A 81 20.29 -3.09 -10.76
N PHE A 82 20.22 -1.81 -11.11
CA PHE A 82 21.00 -1.25 -12.21
C PHE A 82 22.52 -1.37 -11.99
N ASP A 83 22.98 -1.11 -10.77
CA ASP A 83 24.41 -1.25 -10.44
C ASP A 83 24.87 -2.71 -10.48
N ARG A 84 23.99 -3.64 -10.12
CA ARG A 84 24.26 -5.06 -10.20
C ARG A 84 24.31 -5.57 -11.65
N GLN A 85 23.40 -5.13 -12.50
CA GLN A 85 23.37 -5.50 -13.92
C GLN A 85 24.61 -5.04 -14.68
N LYS A 86 25.20 -3.91 -14.32
CA LYS A 86 26.49 -3.47 -14.87
C LYS A 86 27.64 -4.40 -14.55
N LYS A 87 27.54 -5.21 -13.50
CA LYS A 87 28.60 -6.08 -12.97
C LYS A 87 28.39 -7.57 -13.28
N SER A 88 27.19 -7.98 -13.65
CA SER A 88 26.86 -9.40 -13.89
C SER A 88 25.62 -9.53 -14.80
N ASN A 89 25.56 -10.63 -15.57
CA ASN A 89 24.38 -11.02 -16.36
C ASN A 89 23.27 -11.66 -15.51
N ALA A 90 23.09 -11.21 -14.27
CA ALA A 90 22.07 -11.76 -13.38
C ALA A 90 20.66 -11.35 -13.83
N PRO A 91 19.63 -12.17 -13.50
CA PRO A 91 18.25 -11.85 -13.85
C PRO A 91 17.83 -10.49 -13.30
N ILE A 92 17.02 -9.79 -14.07
CA ILE A 92 16.40 -8.54 -13.67
C ILE A 92 15.49 -8.84 -12.45
N MET A 93 15.45 -7.91 -11.46
CA MET A 93 14.50 -7.93 -10.34
C MET A 93 14.77 -8.96 -9.23
N GLN A 94 16.01 -9.21 -8.90
CA GLN A 94 16.34 -10.14 -7.82
C GLN A 94 15.73 -9.76 -6.46
N ALA A 95 15.55 -8.45 -6.19
CA ALA A 95 14.92 -7.98 -4.96
C ALA A 95 13.47 -8.46 -4.80
N TYR A 96 12.81 -8.83 -5.90
CA TYR A 96 11.41 -9.29 -5.94
C TYR A 96 11.28 -10.77 -6.29
N HIS A 97 12.40 -11.46 -6.47
CA HIS A 97 12.41 -12.89 -6.80
C HIS A 97 11.83 -13.72 -5.64
N GLY A 98 10.94 -14.63 -5.97
CA GLY A 98 10.29 -15.48 -4.97
C GLY A 98 9.23 -14.80 -4.11
N VAL A 99 8.87 -13.55 -4.42
CA VAL A 99 7.75 -12.84 -3.78
C VAL A 99 6.43 -13.31 -4.38
N ASP A 100 5.43 -13.58 -3.55
CA ASP A 100 4.10 -14.03 -3.95
C ASP A 100 3.09 -12.89 -3.99
N VAL A 101 3.22 -11.94 -3.07
CA VAL A 101 2.40 -10.74 -2.99
C VAL A 101 3.29 -9.50 -2.91
N LEU A 102 3.17 -8.65 -3.92
CA LEU A 102 3.86 -7.36 -3.97
C LEU A 102 2.91 -6.24 -3.56
N ILE A 103 3.32 -5.42 -2.61
CA ILE A 103 2.58 -4.26 -2.13
C ILE A 103 3.41 -3.02 -2.40
N ILE A 104 2.93 -2.13 -3.27
CA ILE A 104 3.61 -0.85 -3.60
C ILE A 104 2.74 0.32 -3.14
N ASP A 105 3.31 1.18 -2.31
CA ASP A 105 2.65 2.39 -1.84
C ASP A 105 3.15 3.64 -2.57
N ASP A 106 2.27 4.63 -2.73
CA ASP A 106 2.56 5.93 -3.34
C ASP A 106 3.15 5.86 -4.75
N ILE A 107 2.54 5.04 -5.62
CA ILE A 107 3.05 4.81 -6.98
C ILE A 107 3.17 6.10 -7.82
N GLN A 108 2.42 7.16 -7.51
CA GLN A 108 2.51 8.44 -8.21
C GLN A 108 3.92 9.03 -8.18
N ASN A 109 4.74 8.67 -7.20
CA ASN A 109 6.12 9.15 -7.09
C ASN A 109 7.11 8.35 -7.97
N ILE A 110 6.69 7.18 -8.46
CA ILE A 110 7.46 6.33 -9.39
C ILE A 110 7.21 6.77 -10.84
N ILE A 111 5.98 7.20 -11.12
CA ILE A 111 5.52 7.61 -12.44
C ILE A 111 6.13 8.97 -12.82
N GLY A 112 6.62 9.10 -14.04
CA GLY A 112 7.34 10.31 -14.51
C GLY A 112 8.83 10.10 -14.74
N LYS A 113 9.41 8.99 -14.26
CA LYS A 113 10.78 8.58 -14.57
C LYS A 113 10.71 7.38 -15.51
N ARG A 114 10.96 7.58 -16.79
CA ARG A 114 10.76 6.55 -17.83
C ARG A 114 11.35 5.20 -17.48
N ALA A 115 12.62 5.15 -17.08
CA ALA A 115 13.28 3.91 -16.71
C ALA A 115 12.59 3.20 -15.53
N SER A 116 12.09 3.96 -14.55
CA SER A 116 11.37 3.42 -13.40
C SER A 116 10.02 2.83 -13.79
N VAL A 117 9.32 3.46 -14.73
CA VAL A 117 8.03 2.99 -15.25
C VAL A 117 8.19 1.74 -16.09
N ASP A 118 9.18 1.71 -17.00
CA ASP A 118 9.45 0.55 -17.85
C ASP A 118 9.80 -0.69 -16.99
N TYR A 119 10.58 -0.50 -15.95
CA TYR A 119 10.95 -1.56 -15.02
C TYR A 119 9.75 -2.03 -14.20
N PHE A 120 8.92 -1.10 -13.74
CA PHE A 120 7.69 -1.41 -13.03
C PHE A 120 6.70 -2.18 -13.90
N PHE A 121 6.59 -1.83 -15.18
CA PHE A 121 5.78 -2.58 -16.13
C PHE A 121 6.25 -4.03 -16.29
N GLN A 122 7.56 -4.25 -16.43
CA GLN A 122 8.13 -5.60 -16.52
C GLN A 122 7.86 -6.42 -15.25
N LEU A 123 7.98 -5.80 -14.08
CA LEU A 123 7.67 -6.42 -12.79
C LEU A 123 6.20 -6.84 -12.69
N MET A 124 5.30 -5.93 -13.04
CA MET A 124 3.86 -6.21 -13.07
C MET A 124 3.52 -7.36 -14.03
N ASP A 125 4.11 -7.34 -15.22
CA ASP A 125 3.87 -8.36 -16.24
C ASP A 125 4.37 -9.75 -15.78
N GLU A 126 5.51 -9.80 -15.11
CA GLU A 126 6.04 -11.03 -14.52
C GLU A 126 5.15 -11.57 -13.41
N PHE A 127 4.69 -10.71 -12.50
CA PHE A 127 3.79 -11.12 -11.41
C PHE A 127 2.46 -11.68 -11.95
N ILE A 128 1.86 -11.01 -12.93
CA ILE A 128 0.60 -11.46 -13.55
C ILE A 128 0.80 -12.80 -14.28
N ARG A 129 1.87 -12.94 -15.07
CA ARG A 129 2.15 -14.19 -15.80
C ARG A 129 2.39 -15.38 -14.87
N ASN A 130 2.95 -15.15 -13.71
CA ASN A 130 3.23 -16.20 -12.73
C ASN A 130 2.09 -16.39 -11.72
N ASN A 131 0.89 -15.87 -11.99
CA ASN A 131 -0.27 -15.92 -11.09
C ASN A 131 -0.01 -15.36 -9.68
N LYS A 132 0.94 -14.45 -9.57
CA LYS A 132 1.25 -13.73 -8.34
C LYS A 132 0.36 -12.52 -8.18
N LYS A 133 0.32 -11.94 -7.00
CA LYS A 133 -0.62 -10.90 -6.64
C LYS A 133 0.05 -9.55 -6.40
N VAL A 134 -0.64 -8.47 -6.75
CA VAL A 134 -0.11 -7.11 -6.58
C VAL A 134 -1.16 -6.21 -5.94
N VAL A 135 -0.75 -5.45 -4.94
CA VAL A 135 -1.55 -4.39 -4.31
C VAL A 135 -0.83 -3.07 -4.49
N ILE A 136 -1.55 -2.07 -4.97
CA ILE A 136 -0.98 -0.75 -5.25
C ILE A 136 -1.82 0.32 -4.59
N ALA A 137 -1.16 1.33 -4.03
CA ALA A 137 -1.83 2.54 -3.60
C ALA A 137 -1.31 3.77 -4.36
N ALA A 138 -2.23 4.70 -4.63
CA ALA A 138 -1.95 5.97 -5.30
C ALA A 138 -2.80 7.11 -4.74
N ASP A 139 -2.40 8.34 -5.02
CA ASP A 139 -3.17 9.52 -4.66
C ASP A 139 -4.36 9.80 -5.61
N ARG A 140 -4.41 9.11 -6.77
CA ARG A 140 -5.44 9.26 -7.81
C ARG A 140 -5.63 7.98 -8.61
N ALA A 141 -6.70 7.94 -9.44
CA ALA A 141 -7.01 6.79 -10.28
C ALA A 141 -5.94 6.54 -11.36
N PRO A 142 -5.80 5.31 -11.88
CA PRO A 142 -4.82 4.98 -12.92
C PRO A 142 -4.90 5.89 -14.15
N LYS A 143 -6.11 6.23 -14.59
CA LYS A 143 -6.35 7.14 -15.73
C LYS A 143 -5.79 8.55 -15.54
N ASP A 144 -5.65 8.99 -14.28
CA ASP A 144 -5.22 10.34 -13.91
C ASP A 144 -3.71 10.40 -13.56
N LEU A 145 -3.02 9.26 -13.64
CA LEU A 145 -1.60 9.13 -13.30
C LEU A 145 -0.65 9.39 -14.46
N ASN A 146 -1.15 9.72 -15.64
CA ASN A 146 -0.33 9.95 -16.85
C ASN A 146 0.60 8.76 -17.18
N MET A 147 0.12 7.56 -16.94
CA MET A 147 0.84 6.32 -17.23
C MET A 147 0.67 5.88 -18.69
N ASP A 148 1.59 5.03 -19.13
CA ASP A 148 1.43 4.26 -20.35
C ASP A 148 0.09 3.48 -20.32
N GLU A 149 -0.61 3.47 -21.47
CA GLU A 149 -1.89 2.75 -21.62
C GLU A 149 -1.80 1.28 -21.23
N ARG A 150 -0.64 0.64 -21.43
CA ARG A 150 -0.41 -0.76 -21.06
C ARG A 150 -0.53 -0.96 -19.55
N LEU A 151 0.07 -0.07 -18.73
CA LEU A 151 -0.06 -0.12 -17.27
C LEU A 151 -1.48 0.21 -16.82
N THR A 152 -2.08 1.24 -17.39
CA THR A 152 -3.47 1.63 -17.11
C THR A 152 -4.43 0.47 -17.39
N SER A 153 -4.27 -0.21 -18.52
CA SER A 153 -5.06 -1.38 -18.87
C SER A 153 -4.88 -2.54 -17.88
N ARG A 154 -3.65 -2.79 -17.41
CA ARG A 154 -3.36 -3.82 -16.40
C ARG A 154 -4.06 -3.53 -15.09
N PHE A 155 -4.02 -2.29 -14.61
CA PHE A 155 -4.71 -1.92 -13.38
C PHE A 155 -6.23 -1.94 -13.53
N ASN A 156 -6.75 -1.52 -14.67
CA ASN A 156 -8.20 -1.56 -14.95
C ASN A 156 -8.74 -2.99 -15.07
N ALA A 157 -7.91 -3.96 -15.42
CA ALA A 157 -8.28 -5.38 -15.44
C ALA A 157 -8.44 -5.99 -14.03
N GLY A 158 -7.88 -5.34 -13.02
CA GLY A 158 -8.01 -5.73 -11.61
C GLY A 158 -9.13 -4.99 -10.89
N LEU A 159 -9.04 -4.98 -9.58
CA LEU A 159 -10.02 -4.31 -8.71
C LEU A 159 -9.54 -2.91 -8.36
N LEU A 160 -10.35 -1.91 -8.70
CA LEU A 160 -10.11 -0.50 -8.40
C LEU A 160 -11.00 -0.05 -7.24
N CYS A 161 -10.40 0.52 -6.20
CA CYS A 161 -11.12 0.95 -5.01
C CYS A 161 -10.75 2.39 -4.64
N LEU A 162 -11.75 3.26 -4.68
CA LEU A 162 -11.63 4.63 -4.17
C LEU A 162 -11.75 4.62 -2.64
N VAL A 163 -10.86 5.35 -1.99
CA VAL A 163 -11.03 5.83 -0.61
C VAL A 163 -11.44 7.28 -0.67
N ALA A 164 -12.72 7.54 -0.44
CA ALA A 164 -13.26 8.89 -0.46
C ALA A 164 -12.94 9.67 0.82
N GLU A 165 -13.10 10.97 0.76
CA GLU A 165 -12.91 11.82 1.94
C GLU A 165 -13.95 11.46 3.03
N PRO A 166 -13.52 11.36 4.30
CA PRO A 166 -14.42 11.00 5.39
C PRO A 166 -15.45 12.09 5.62
N SER A 167 -16.69 11.69 5.83
CA SER A 167 -17.76 12.55 6.34
C SER A 167 -17.43 13.07 7.72
N TYR A 168 -18.19 14.05 8.19
CA TYR A 168 -18.05 14.56 9.56
C TYR A 168 -18.24 13.44 10.60
N GLU A 169 -19.23 12.59 10.40
CA GLU A 169 -19.51 11.46 11.29
C GLU A 169 -18.32 10.47 11.34
N MET A 170 -17.73 10.18 10.19
CA MET A 170 -16.57 9.30 10.12
C MET A 170 -15.33 9.92 10.78
N LYS A 171 -15.08 11.22 10.57
CA LYS A 171 -14.02 11.96 11.28
C LYS A 171 -14.19 11.88 12.80
N TYR A 172 -15.41 12.01 13.27
CA TYR A 172 -15.74 11.89 14.69
C TYR A 172 -15.42 10.47 15.23
N LYS A 173 -15.83 9.42 14.52
CA LYS A 173 -15.49 8.03 14.88
C LYS A 173 -13.98 7.77 14.92
N ILE A 174 -13.24 8.33 13.95
CA ILE A 174 -11.77 8.23 13.93
C ILE A 174 -11.19 8.89 15.19
N LEU A 175 -11.64 10.11 15.52
CA LEU A 175 -11.19 10.82 16.72
C LEU A 175 -11.52 10.05 17.99
N GLN A 176 -12.73 9.53 18.13
CA GLN A 176 -13.13 8.72 19.28
C GLN A 176 -12.23 7.49 19.47
N ARG A 177 -11.84 6.83 18.38
CA ARG A 177 -11.03 5.62 18.46
C ARG A 177 -9.57 5.89 18.84
N TYR A 178 -9.01 6.99 18.34
CA TYR A 178 -7.59 7.31 18.55
C TYR A 178 -7.35 8.33 19.65
N TYR A 179 -8.38 8.99 20.11
CA TYR A 179 -8.32 9.99 21.17
C TYR A 179 -9.07 9.49 22.40
N ASP A 180 -8.36 8.91 23.36
CA ASP A 180 -8.91 8.65 24.70
C ASP A 180 -8.73 9.92 25.55
N PRO A 181 -9.83 10.61 25.93
CA PRO A 181 -9.76 11.83 26.74
C PRO A 181 -9.00 11.62 28.06
N ARG A 182 -8.98 10.39 28.58
CA ARG A 182 -8.28 10.03 29.82
C ARG A 182 -6.75 9.98 29.65
N GLN A 183 -6.26 9.79 28.43
CA GLN A 183 -4.82 9.84 28.12
C GLN A 183 -4.34 11.25 27.73
N ALA A 184 -5.25 12.13 27.30
CA ALA A 184 -4.93 13.51 26.94
C ALA A 184 -4.51 14.35 28.15
N THR A 185 -5.17 14.18 29.28
CA THR A 185 -4.83 14.87 30.54
C THR A 185 -3.42 14.53 31.02
N THR A 186 -2.94 13.32 30.78
CA THR A 186 -1.61 12.89 31.22
C THR A 186 -0.47 13.39 30.32
N ARG A 187 -0.74 13.71 29.05
CA ARG A 187 0.28 14.22 28.12
C ARG A 187 0.41 15.75 28.14
N CYS A 188 -0.67 16.48 28.35
CA CYS A 188 -0.62 17.96 28.47
C CYS A 188 0.17 18.44 29.70
N TRP A 189 0.12 17.70 30.80
CA TRP A 189 0.82 18.12 32.04
C TRP A 189 2.32 17.83 32.05
N ARG A 190 2.85 17.04 31.12
CA ARG A 190 4.29 16.75 31.04
C ARG A 190 5.10 17.79 30.27
N HIS A 191 4.46 18.71 29.56
CA HIS A 191 5.15 19.77 28.80
C HIS A 191 5.03 21.16 29.41
N THR A 192 4.30 21.34 30.50
CA THR A 192 4.25 22.59 31.25
C THR A 192 4.90 22.47 32.62
N GLY A 193 6.06 21.78 32.66
CA GLY A 193 6.99 21.87 33.79
C GLY A 193 7.76 23.17 33.71
N ALA A 194 7.09 24.32 33.77
CA ALA A 194 7.73 25.59 34.05
C ALA A 194 7.80 25.76 35.56
N THR A 195 8.99 25.65 36.07
CA THR A 195 9.52 26.30 37.28
C THR A 195 8.69 27.50 37.74
N ALA A 196 8.02 27.40 38.86
CA ALA A 196 7.75 28.53 39.69
C ALA A 196 8.71 28.39 40.90
N GLY A 197 9.84 29.09 40.82
CA GLY A 197 10.64 29.39 41.98
C GLY A 197 9.96 30.48 42.82
N ILE A 198 9.92 30.30 44.06
CA ILE A 198 10.31 31.21 45.17
C ILE A 198 10.47 30.36 46.38
#